data_43c3abc4c97c21db93063923888ff78e
#
_entry.id   43c3abc4c97c21db93063923888ff78e
#
_cell.length_a   1.000
_cell.length_b   1.000
_cell.length_c   1.000
_cell.angle_alpha   90.00
_cell.angle_beta   90.00
_cell.angle_gamma   90.00
#
_symmetry.space_group_name_H-M   'P 1'
#
loop_
_entity.id
_entity.type
_entity.pdbx_description
1 polymer ?
#
loop_
_entity_poly.entity_id
_entity_poly.type
_entity_poly.pdbx_seq_one_letter_code
_entity_poly.pdbx_strand_id
1 'polypeptide(L)'
;MDTNNNTYTVIYATIMVVIVAALLALASYLLKDRQQRNVELETKQQILKSVKLGGDSENAPDKATYIESLYAKHIVEEKIEKEDETLKLYICTMDSGEKMYIIPVHGTGLWGPVWGYVALKSDFNTIYGTTYDHKSETPGLGAEIATPEFSKQFEGKQIFTNGVFKSILVVKGGADPASTNQVDAISGGTITSKAVEEMLFKSIEHYLEYFKVAADPTAKADPTVKADSTVVLTPNSVNQ
;
A
#
# COMPACT_ATOMS: atom_id res chain seq x y z
N MET A 1 -48.32 -10.50 -33.49
CA MET A 1 -47.95 -10.62 -32.07
C MET A 1 -48.27 -9.28 -31.45
N ASP A 2 -49.14 -9.23 -30.44
CA ASP A 2 -49.58 -7.97 -29.87
C ASP A 2 -48.53 -7.44 -28.91
N THR A 3 -47.71 -6.49 -29.36
CA THR A 3 -46.59 -5.93 -28.62
C THR A 3 -47.00 -5.02 -27.45
N ASN A 4 -48.32 -4.73 -27.34
CA ASN A 4 -48.90 -3.89 -26.29
C ASN A 4 -49.36 -4.70 -25.06
N ASN A 5 -49.10 -5.99 -25.02
CA ASN A 5 -49.48 -6.87 -23.93
C ASN A 5 -48.41 -6.87 -22.82
N ASN A 6 -48.80 -6.57 -21.58
CA ASN A 6 -47.90 -6.56 -20.42
C ASN A 6 -47.11 -7.85 -20.27
N THR A 7 -47.71 -9.02 -20.59
CA THR A 7 -47.05 -10.30 -20.54
C THR A 7 -45.91 -10.40 -21.56
N TYR A 8 -46.09 -9.89 -22.78
CA TYR A 8 -45.05 -9.85 -23.81
C TYR A 8 -43.86 -8.96 -23.33
N THR A 9 -44.16 -7.79 -22.79
CA THR A 9 -43.13 -6.85 -22.28
C THR A 9 -42.31 -7.49 -21.15
N VAL A 10 -42.97 -8.16 -20.21
CA VAL A 10 -42.28 -8.84 -19.09
C VAL A 10 -41.40 -10.00 -19.61
N ILE A 11 -41.91 -10.84 -20.51
CA ILE A 11 -41.13 -11.96 -21.07
C ILE A 11 -39.93 -11.42 -21.86
N TYR A 12 -40.12 -10.42 -22.71
CA TYR A 12 -39.06 -9.78 -23.48
C TYR A 12 -37.97 -9.20 -22.56
N ALA A 13 -38.36 -8.39 -21.56
CA ALA A 13 -37.44 -7.82 -20.60
C ALA A 13 -36.64 -8.87 -19.82
N THR A 14 -37.33 -9.95 -19.37
CA THR A 14 -36.70 -11.08 -18.68
C THR A 14 -35.65 -11.76 -19.57
N ILE A 15 -35.98 -12.07 -20.81
CA ILE A 15 -35.05 -12.71 -21.75
C ILE A 15 -33.83 -11.81 -22.00
N MET A 16 -34.06 -10.50 -22.22
CA MET A 16 -32.97 -9.53 -22.41
C MET A 16 -32.03 -9.47 -21.19
N VAL A 17 -32.59 -9.41 -19.99
CA VAL A 17 -31.81 -9.38 -18.74
C VAL A 17 -30.99 -10.67 -18.58
N VAL A 18 -31.58 -11.84 -18.85
CA VAL A 18 -30.88 -13.12 -18.75
C VAL A 18 -29.73 -13.20 -19.76
N ILE A 19 -29.95 -12.78 -21.01
CA ILE A 19 -28.90 -12.76 -22.04
C ILE A 19 -27.75 -11.84 -21.62
N VAL A 20 -28.05 -10.62 -21.21
CA VAL A 20 -27.02 -9.64 -20.77
C VAL A 20 -26.27 -10.17 -19.55
N ALA A 21 -26.98 -10.71 -18.57
CA ALA A 21 -26.35 -11.29 -17.39
C ALA A 21 -25.41 -12.46 -17.74
N ALA A 22 -25.83 -13.34 -18.64
CA ALA A 22 -25.01 -14.46 -19.11
C ALA A 22 -23.75 -13.98 -19.85
N LEU A 23 -23.89 -12.97 -20.74
CA LEU A 23 -22.75 -12.40 -21.44
C LEU A 23 -21.76 -11.70 -20.50
N LEU A 24 -22.25 -10.95 -19.52
CA LEU A 24 -21.40 -10.29 -18.51
C LEU A 24 -20.68 -11.33 -17.62
N ALA A 25 -21.39 -12.38 -17.20
CA ALA A 25 -20.79 -13.46 -16.40
C ALA A 25 -19.70 -14.18 -17.18
N LEU A 26 -19.95 -14.49 -18.45
CA LEU A 26 -18.96 -15.13 -19.33
C LEU A 26 -17.74 -14.22 -19.54
N ALA A 27 -17.93 -12.93 -19.84
CA ALA A 27 -16.84 -11.98 -20.00
C ALA A 27 -16.02 -11.85 -18.70
N SER A 28 -16.68 -11.72 -17.56
CA SER A 28 -16.01 -11.67 -16.24
C SER A 28 -15.19 -12.93 -15.97
N TYR A 29 -15.73 -14.10 -16.27
CA TYR A 29 -15.03 -15.37 -16.10
C TYR A 29 -13.79 -15.48 -17.00
N LEU A 30 -13.91 -15.13 -18.28
CA LEU A 30 -12.79 -15.20 -19.25
C LEU A 30 -11.66 -14.19 -18.93
N LEU A 31 -11.99 -13.04 -18.33
CA LEU A 31 -11.02 -12.00 -18.00
C LEU A 31 -10.40 -12.13 -16.60
N LYS A 32 -10.93 -13.01 -15.75
CA LYS A 32 -10.54 -13.13 -14.34
C LYS A 32 -9.03 -13.31 -14.15
N ASP A 33 -8.42 -14.23 -14.89
CA ASP A 33 -6.98 -14.52 -14.74
C ASP A 33 -6.11 -13.34 -15.18
N ARG A 34 -6.52 -12.62 -16.23
CA ARG A 34 -5.83 -11.42 -16.70
C ARG A 34 -5.97 -10.29 -15.68
N GLN A 35 -7.15 -10.10 -15.11
CA GLN A 35 -7.37 -9.09 -14.07
C GLN A 35 -6.53 -9.39 -12.83
N GLN A 36 -6.50 -10.65 -12.37
CA GLN A 36 -5.69 -11.06 -11.23
C GLN A 36 -4.20 -10.77 -11.46
N ARG A 37 -3.68 -11.16 -12.62
CA ARG A 37 -2.28 -10.88 -12.99
C ARG A 37 -1.97 -9.39 -13.04
N ASN A 38 -2.88 -8.57 -13.56
CA ASN A 38 -2.70 -7.12 -13.59
C ASN A 38 -2.66 -6.52 -12.17
N VAL A 39 -3.55 -6.98 -11.27
CA VAL A 39 -3.56 -6.55 -9.87
C VAL A 39 -2.26 -6.93 -9.15
N GLU A 40 -1.75 -8.14 -9.38
CA GLU A 40 -0.46 -8.58 -8.81
C GLU A 40 0.71 -7.74 -9.32
N LEU A 41 0.72 -7.45 -10.62
CA LEU A 41 1.76 -6.62 -11.24
C LEU A 41 1.71 -5.18 -10.71
N GLU A 42 0.52 -4.61 -10.57
CA GLU A 42 0.33 -3.28 -10.01
C GLU A 42 0.76 -3.21 -8.55
N THR A 43 0.43 -4.23 -7.75
CA THR A 43 0.90 -4.37 -6.36
C THR A 43 2.43 -4.34 -6.30
N LYS A 44 3.10 -5.17 -7.10
CA LYS A 44 4.57 -5.19 -7.18
C LYS A 44 5.14 -3.84 -7.60
N GLN A 45 4.51 -3.18 -8.58
CA GLN A 45 4.92 -1.85 -9.03
C GLN A 45 4.76 -0.79 -7.93
N GLN A 46 3.68 -0.79 -7.17
CA GLN A 46 3.47 0.14 -6.05
C GLN A 46 4.51 -0.09 -4.93
N ILE A 47 4.81 -1.34 -4.59
CA ILE A 47 5.85 -1.68 -3.62
C ILE A 47 7.21 -1.15 -4.09
N LEU A 48 7.60 -1.39 -5.33
CA LEU A 48 8.86 -0.88 -5.89
C LEU A 48 8.89 0.65 -5.91
N LYS A 49 7.81 1.31 -6.30
CA LYS A 49 7.72 2.78 -6.29
C LYS A 49 7.90 3.37 -4.91
N SER A 50 7.41 2.71 -3.84
CA SER A 50 7.60 3.18 -2.46
C SER A 50 9.07 3.25 -2.04
N VAL A 51 9.93 2.45 -2.68
CA VAL A 51 11.40 2.48 -2.51
C VAL A 51 12.12 3.14 -3.69
N LYS A 52 11.39 3.90 -4.52
CA LYS A 52 11.93 4.66 -5.67
C LYS A 52 12.60 3.79 -6.74
N LEU A 53 12.17 2.53 -6.83
CA LEU A 53 12.58 1.60 -7.88
C LEU A 53 11.51 1.51 -8.98
N GLY A 54 11.91 1.09 -10.18
CA GLY A 54 10.98 0.84 -11.28
C GLY A 54 10.44 2.09 -11.98
N GLY A 55 11.05 3.26 -11.79
CA GLY A 55 10.68 4.50 -12.48
C GLY A 55 10.73 4.38 -14.01
N ASP A 56 11.64 3.57 -14.52
CA ASP A 56 11.83 3.35 -15.95
C ASP A 56 10.92 2.25 -16.55
N SER A 57 10.02 1.69 -15.76
CA SER A 57 9.13 0.59 -16.18
C SER A 57 8.27 0.93 -17.40
N GLU A 58 7.89 2.20 -17.57
CA GLU A 58 7.09 2.66 -18.71
C GLU A 58 7.87 2.65 -20.03
N ASN A 59 9.21 2.73 -19.95
CA ASN A 59 10.10 2.71 -21.11
C ASN A 59 10.62 1.31 -21.44
N ALA A 60 10.30 0.30 -20.60
CA ALA A 60 10.73 -1.07 -20.81
C ALA A 60 9.97 -1.73 -21.96
N PRO A 61 10.63 -2.52 -22.84
CA PRO A 61 9.98 -3.25 -23.93
C PRO A 61 8.88 -4.20 -23.46
N ASP A 62 9.05 -4.82 -22.29
CA ASP A 62 8.05 -5.61 -21.57
C ASP A 62 8.02 -5.15 -20.11
N LYS A 63 7.04 -4.29 -19.82
CA LYS A 63 6.83 -3.72 -18.49
C LYS A 63 6.60 -4.80 -17.42
N ALA A 64 5.87 -5.86 -17.75
CA ALA A 64 5.55 -6.92 -16.79
C ALA A 64 6.82 -7.67 -16.37
N THR A 65 7.57 -8.16 -17.33
CA THR A 65 8.85 -8.88 -17.10
C THR A 65 9.86 -7.98 -16.35
N TYR A 66 9.93 -6.69 -16.70
CA TYR A 66 10.81 -5.75 -16.02
C TYR A 66 10.45 -5.60 -14.53
N ILE A 67 9.17 -5.36 -14.20
CA ILE A 67 8.70 -5.22 -12.82
C ILE A 67 8.91 -6.52 -12.03
N GLU A 68 8.56 -7.68 -12.61
CA GLU A 68 8.72 -8.97 -11.95
C GLU A 68 10.19 -9.28 -11.64
N SER A 69 11.12 -9.00 -12.58
CA SER A 69 12.55 -9.20 -12.36
C SER A 69 13.12 -8.28 -11.29
N LEU A 70 12.72 -7.01 -11.29
CA LEU A 70 13.17 -6.03 -10.31
C LEU A 70 12.63 -6.37 -8.91
N TYR A 71 11.36 -6.78 -8.83
CA TYR A 71 10.75 -7.22 -7.59
C TYR A 71 11.46 -8.46 -7.03
N ALA A 72 11.69 -9.48 -7.85
CA ALA A 72 12.39 -10.71 -7.43
C ALA A 72 13.83 -10.46 -6.99
N LYS A 73 14.50 -9.44 -7.56
CA LYS A 73 15.87 -9.06 -7.19
C LYS A 73 15.95 -8.37 -5.85
N HIS A 74 15.02 -7.47 -5.54
CA HIS A 74 15.16 -6.54 -4.43
C HIS A 74 14.22 -6.81 -3.26
N ILE A 75 13.08 -7.47 -3.46
CA ILE A 75 12.02 -7.59 -2.46
C ILE A 75 11.92 -9.01 -1.92
N VAL A 76 11.91 -9.12 -0.60
CA VAL A 76 11.60 -10.36 0.13
C VAL A 76 10.33 -10.12 0.94
N GLU A 77 9.36 -11.02 0.84
CA GLU A 77 8.13 -10.97 1.61
C GLU A 77 8.34 -11.71 2.94
N GLU A 78 8.02 -11.07 4.04
CA GLU A 78 8.03 -11.65 5.39
C GLU A 78 6.60 -11.64 5.95
N LYS A 79 6.24 -12.70 6.65
CA LYS A 79 4.98 -12.80 7.38
C LYS A 79 5.27 -12.72 8.88
N ILE A 80 4.60 -11.81 9.55
CA ILE A 80 4.68 -11.64 11.00
C ILE A 80 3.38 -12.23 11.57
N GLU A 81 3.50 -13.37 12.23
CA GLU A 81 2.35 -14.01 12.87
C GLU A 81 2.10 -13.38 14.25
N LYS A 82 0.87 -12.96 14.50
CA LYS A 82 0.33 -12.52 15.79
C LYS A 82 -0.83 -13.43 16.17
N GLU A 83 -1.26 -13.41 17.44
CA GLU A 83 -2.31 -14.30 17.96
C GLU A 83 -3.59 -14.30 17.11
N ASP A 84 -4.00 -13.13 16.60
CA ASP A 84 -5.26 -12.96 15.90
C ASP A 84 -5.10 -12.58 14.40
N GLU A 85 -3.88 -12.27 13.95
CA GLU A 85 -3.66 -11.79 12.56
C GLU A 85 -2.27 -12.15 12.03
N THR A 86 -2.17 -12.25 10.70
CA THR A 86 -0.88 -12.37 10.01
C THR A 86 -0.61 -11.07 9.26
N LEU A 87 0.44 -10.36 9.63
CA LEU A 87 0.88 -9.15 8.96
C LEU A 87 1.87 -9.47 7.85
N LYS A 88 1.84 -8.70 6.77
CA LYS A 88 2.81 -8.78 5.68
C LYS A 88 3.81 -7.64 5.80
N LEU A 89 5.08 -7.95 5.73
CA LEU A 89 6.17 -6.99 5.65
C LEU A 89 7.00 -7.29 4.40
N TYR A 90 7.38 -6.26 3.67
CA TYR A 90 8.27 -6.43 2.53
C TYR A 90 9.61 -5.80 2.86
N ILE A 91 10.68 -6.56 2.69
CA ILE A 91 12.04 -6.09 2.93
C ILE A 91 12.69 -5.85 1.59
N CYS A 92 13.03 -4.60 1.30
CA CYS A 92 13.79 -4.21 0.12
C CYS A 92 15.27 -4.13 0.47
N THR A 93 16.11 -4.81 -0.30
CA THR A 93 17.57 -4.65 -0.24
C THR A 93 18.02 -3.90 -1.49
N MET A 94 18.55 -2.71 -1.30
CA MET A 94 19.08 -1.88 -2.39
C MET A 94 20.41 -2.44 -2.90
N ASP A 95 20.84 -2.04 -4.11
CA ASP A 95 22.17 -2.43 -4.64
C ASP A 95 23.33 -1.93 -3.78
N SER A 96 23.11 -0.87 -2.98
CA SER A 96 24.04 -0.39 -1.95
C SER A 96 24.18 -1.30 -0.72
N GLY A 97 23.27 -2.28 -0.56
CA GLY A 97 23.13 -3.11 0.64
C GLY A 97 22.23 -2.49 1.72
N GLU A 98 21.74 -1.26 1.53
CA GLU A 98 20.80 -0.63 2.46
C GLU A 98 19.45 -1.35 2.44
N LYS A 99 18.86 -1.55 3.63
CA LYS A 99 17.56 -2.21 3.75
C LYS A 99 16.47 -1.20 4.06
N MET A 100 15.33 -1.38 3.39
CA MET A 100 14.07 -0.66 3.64
C MET A 100 12.99 -1.65 4.02
N TYR A 101 12.13 -1.24 4.94
CA TYR A 101 11.02 -2.05 5.45
C TYR A 101 9.71 -1.44 4.97
N ILE A 102 8.98 -2.17 4.13
CA ILE A 102 7.80 -1.66 3.44
C ILE A 102 6.55 -2.26 4.09
N ILE A 103 5.72 -1.39 4.62
CA ILE A 103 4.48 -1.73 5.31
C ILE A 103 3.32 -1.47 4.37
N PRO A 104 2.45 -2.47 4.10
CA PRO A 104 1.16 -2.23 3.46
C PRO A 104 0.23 -1.48 4.42
N VAL A 105 -0.41 -0.44 3.94
CA VAL A 105 -1.36 0.36 4.71
C VAL A 105 -2.72 0.36 4.02
N HIS A 106 -3.80 0.19 4.79
CA HIS A 106 -5.16 0.10 4.29
C HIS A 106 -6.11 0.93 5.15
N GLY A 107 -7.04 1.62 4.49
CA GLY A 107 -8.03 2.45 5.15
C GLY A 107 -9.29 2.65 4.31
N THR A 108 -10.20 3.47 4.83
CA THR A 108 -11.45 3.81 4.15
C THR A 108 -11.47 5.31 3.91
N GLY A 109 -11.48 5.71 2.65
CA GLY A 109 -11.64 7.10 2.22
C GLY A 109 -13.09 7.56 2.25
N LEU A 110 -13.39 8.65 1.52
CA LEU A 110 -14.74 9.18 1.45
C LEU A 110 -15.67 8.29 0.60
N TRP A 111 -15.21 7.79 -0.54
CA TRP A 111 -16.02 7.04 -1.49
C TRP A 111 -15.64 5.57 -1.60
N GLY A 112 -14.58 5.14 -0.95
CA GLY A 112 -14.17 3.76 -1.01
C GLY A 112 -12.85 3.47 -0.30
N PRO A 113 -12.33 2.26 -0.44
CA PRO A 113 -11.06 1.91 0.16
C PRO A 113 -9.92 2.75 -0.44
N VAL A 114 -8.99 3.11 0.45
CA VAL A 114 -7.68 3.70 0.14
C VAL A 114 -6.60 2.79 0.68
N TRP A 115 -5.49 2.68 -0.01
CA TRP A 115 -4.38 1.82 0.40
C TRP A 115 -3.04 2.41 -0.06
N GLY A 116 -1.98 1.79 0.36
CA GLY A 116 -0.65 2.18 -0.08
C GLY A 116 0.45 1.37 0.57
N TYR A 117 1.67 1.83 0.37
CA TYR A 117 2.87 1.24 0.92
C TYR A 117 3.77 2.33 1.50
N VAL A 118 4.25 2.11 2.71
CA VAL A 118 5.16 3.02 3.41
C VAL A 118 6.50 2.30 3.60
N ALA A 119 7.53 2.82 2.97
CA ALA A 119 8.90 2.32 3.13
C ALA A 119 9.60 3.10 4.24
N LEU A 120 10.01 2.40 5.28
CA LEU A 120 10.83 2.92 6.37
C LEU A 120 12.30 2.57 6.14
N LYS A 121 13.20 3.44 6.56
CA LYS A 121 14.63 3.12 6.64
C LYS A 121 14.91 2.10 7.74
N SER A 122 16.14 1.65 7.84
CA SER A 122 16.61 0.70 8.86
C SER A 122 16.50 1.19 10.30
N ASP A 123 16.24 2.48 10.51
CA ASP A 123 15.96 3.07 11.82
C ASP A 123 14.51 2.84 12.30
N PHE A 124 13.66 2.23 11.47
CA PHE A 124 12.22 2.02 11.70
C PHE A 124 11.45 3.30 12.08
N ASN A 125 11.99 4.44 11.77
CA ASN A 125 11.43 5.75 12.10
C ASN A 125 11.29 6.65 10.88
N THR A 126 12.32 6.73 10.05
CA THR A 126 12.36 7.67 8.93
C THR A 126 11.71 7.07 7.70
N ILE A 127 10.72 7.74 7.14
CA ILE A 127 10.08 7.36 5.88
C ILE A 127 11.06 7.61 4.73
N TYR A 128 11.35 6.57 3.95
CA TYR A 128 12.14 6.65 2.73
C TYR A 128 11.29 7.10 1.54
N GLY A 129 10.08 6.56 1.44
CA GLY A 129 9.11 6.93 0.43
C GLY A 129 7.78 6.24 0.67
N THR A 130 6.77 6.69 -0.04
CA THR A 130 5.39 6.15 0.07
C THR A 130 4.75 6.05 -1.31
N THR A 131 3.75 5.20 -1.41
CA THR A 131 2.78 5.18 -2.52
C THR A 131 1.39 5.05 -1.94
N TYR A 132 0.43 5.75 -2.55
CA TYR A 132 -0.98 5.64 -2.18
C TYR A 132 -1.82 5.41 -3.43
N ASP A 133 -2.98 4.81 -3.22
CA ASP A 133 -3.97 4.58 -4.26
C ASP A 133 -5.37 4.52 -3.66
N HIS A 134 -6.38 4.53 -4.50
CA HIS A 134 -7.78 4.57 -4.10
C HIS A 134 -8.67 3.83 -5.11
N LYS A 135 -9.83 3.41 -4.68
CA LYS A 135 -10.80 2.76 -5.57
C LYS A 135 -11.71 3.75 -6.30
N SER A 136 -12.18 4.80 -5.62
CA SER A 136 -13.32 5.58 -6.09
C SER A 136 -13.29 7.06 -5.67
N GLU A 137 -12.16 7.57 -5.20
CA GLU A 137 -12.07 8.97 -4.80
C GLU A 137 -12.21 9.90 -6.02
N THR A 138 -12.69 11.12 -5.79
CA THR A 138 -12.97 12.07 -6.86
C THR A 138 -11.69 12.68 -7.43
N PRO A 139 -11.47 12.63 -8.77
CA PRO A 139 -10.33 13.29 -9.43
C PRO A 139 -10.27 14.79 -9.11
N GLY A 140 -9.06 15.32 -8.89
CA GLY A 140 -8.83 16.71 -8.49
C GLY A 140 -9.16 17.01 -7.03
N LEU A 141 -9.64 16.02 -6.27
CA LEU A 141 -9.95 16.12 -4.84
C LEU A 141 -9.27 14.95 -4.09
N GLY A 142 -10.03 14.01 -3.53
CA GLY A 142 -9.49 12.88 -2.77
C GLY A 142 -8.56 11.98 -3.58
N ALA A 143 -8.74 11.85 -4.90
CA ALA A 143 -7.89 11.05 -5.78
C ALA A 143 -6.43 11.55 -5.84
N GLU A 144 -6.17 12.80 -5.46
CA GLU A 144 -4.82 13.38 -5.45
C GLU A 144 -3.87 12.71 -4.46
N ILE A 145 -4.37 11.85 -3.55
CA ILE A 145 -3.51 11.01 -2.70
C ILE A 145 -2.61 10.09 -3.52
N ALA A 146 -3.03 9.68 -4.72
CA ALA A 146 -2.28 8.79 -5.60
C ALA A 146 -1.17 9.50 -6.41
N THR A 147 -1.06 10.83 -6.28
CA THR A 147 -0.05 11.60 -7.04
C THR A 147 1.34 11.51 -6.41
N PRO A 148 2.39 11.60 -7.24
CA PRO A 148 3.77 11.67 -6.74
C PRO A 148 4.01 12.89 -5.84
N GLU A 149 3.34 14.00 -6.11
CA GLU A 149 3.45 15.25 -5.35
C GLU A 149 2.98 15.06 -3.91
N PHE A 150 1.87 14.35 -3.70
CA PHE A 150 1.39 14.04 -2.36
C PHE A 150 2.34 13.06 -1.65
N SER A 151 2.73 11.98 -2.30
CA SER A 151 3.63 10.97 -1.74
C SER A 151 5.01 11.54 -1.35
N LYS A 152 5.54 12.48 -2.14
CA LYS A 152 6.85 13.09 -1.90
C LYS A 152 6.94 13.88 -0.59
N GLN A 153 5.82 14.41 -0.09
CA GLN A 153 5.79 15.15 1.18
C GLN A 153 6.16 14.29 2.39
N PHE A 154 5.99 12.98 2.29
CA PHE A 154 6.29 12.04 3.38
C PHE A 154 7.77 11.68 3.47
N GLU A 155 8.56 11.95 2.43
CA GLU A 155 9.99 11.62 2.41
C GLU A 155 10.74 12.34 3.53
N GLY A 156 11.52 11.57 4.30
CA GLY A 156 12.30 12.09 5.43
C GLY A 156 11.48 12.41 6.68
N LYS A 157 10.14 12.29 6.63
CA LYS A 157 9.30 12.42 7.82
C LYS A 157 9.50 11.25 8.77
N GLN A 158 9.20 11.46 10.04
CA GLN A 158 9.44 10.52 11.13
C GLN A 158 8.12 10.11 11.77
N ILE A 159 7.96 8.81 12.02
CA ILE A 159 6.76 8.27 12.67
C ILE A 159 6.84 8.32 14.20
N PHE A 160 8.05 8.45 14.77
CA PHE A 160 8.25 8.68 16.20
C PHE A 160 8.78 10.09 16.44
N THR A 161 8.29 10.72 17.50
CA THR A 161 8.79 12.00 18.01
C THR A 161 9.19 11.81 19.47
N ASN A 162 10.44 12.09 19.81
CA ASN A 162 11.00 11.87 21.16
C ASN A 162 10.75 10.44 21.70
N GLY A 163 10.89 9.43 20.84
CA GLY A 163 10.68 8.03 21.20
C GLY A 163 9.21 7.59 21.35
N VAL A 164 8.26 8.50 21.11
CA VAL A 164 6.82 8.21 21.18
C VAL A 164 6.27 8.09 19.76
N PHE A 165 5.53 7.01 19.48
CA PHE A 165 4.83 6.83 18.21
C PHE A 165 3.76 7.91 18.03
N LYS A 166 3.85 8.67 16.95
CA LYS A 166 2.92 9.76 16.59
C LYS A 166 2.30 9.57 15.22
N SER A 167 2.90 8.73 14.37
CA SER A 167 2.56 8.63 12.94
C SER A 167 2.70 9.98 12.22
N ILE A 168 2.14 10.09 11.04
CA ILE A 168 2.17 11.32 10.25
C ILE A 168 0.82 12.01 10.34
N LEU A 169 0.84 13.30 10.62
CA LEU A 169 -0.34 14.16 10.65
C LEU A 169 -0.54 14.82 9.27
N VAL A 170 -1.75 14.76 8.75
CA VAL A 170 -2.12 15.41 7.47
C VAL A 170 -2.89 16.69 7.77
N VAL A 171 -2.23 17.83 7.64
CA VAL A 171 -2.68 19.13 8.20
C VAL A 171 -3.38 19.96 7.13
N LYS A 172 -4.59 20.44 7.45
CA LYS A 172 -5.29 21.40 6.60
C LYS A 172 -4.74 22.82 6.83
N GLY A 173 -4.48 23.52 5.75
CA GLY A 173 -4.03 24.92 5.80
C GLY A 173 -2.52 25.11 5.81
N GLY A 174 -1.78 24.04 5.65
CA GLY A 174 -0.32 24.02 5.57
C GLY A 174 0.33 23.35 6.78
N ALA A 175 1.23 22.41 6.50
CA ALA A 175 2.05 21.75 7.50
C ALA A 175 3.15 22.73 7.99
N ASP A 176 3.54 22.62 9.25
CA ASP A 176 4.70 23.34 9.76
C ASP A 176 5.98 22.81 9.08
N PRO A 177 6.72 23.64 8.34
CA PRO A 177 7.96 23.22 7.69
C PRO A 177 9.02 22.67 8.67
N ALA A 178 8.99 23.09 9.93
CA ALA A 178 9.89 22.59 10.98
C ALA A 178 9.43 21.25 11.56
N SER A 179 8.20 20.81 11.30
CA SER A 179 7.67 19.55 11.82
C SER A 179 8.25 18.34 11.11
N THR A 180 8.70 17.37 11.88
CA THR A 180 9.21 16.09 11.36
C THR A 180 8.12 15.10 11.00
N ASN A 181 6.85 15.35 11.37
CA ASN A 181 5.75 14.41 11.18
C ASN A 181 4.47 15.04 10.61
N GLN A 182 4.56 16.21 9.96
CA GLN A 182 3.42 16.84 9.30
C GLN A 182 3.60 16.92 7.79
N VAL A 183 2.49 16.75 7.06
CA VAL A 183 2.36 16.95 5.62
C VAL A 183 1.09 17.72 5.31
N ASP A 184 1.03 18.36 4.14
CA ASP A 184 -0.13 19.14 3.71
C ASP A 184 -1.30 18.23 3.31
N ALA A 185 -2.49 18.58 3.75
CA ALA A 185 -3.71 17.96 3.26
C ALA A 185 -4.03 18.43 1.84
N ILE A 186 -4.73 17.57 1.10
CA ILE A 186 -5.24 17.89 -0.24
C ILE A 186 -6.35 18.93 -0.13
N SER A 187 -6.21 20.02 -0.92
CA SER A 187 -7.24 21.03 -1.01
C SER A 187 -8.54 20.45 -1.59
N GLY A 188 -9.65 20.64 -0.90
CA GLY A 188 -10.93 20.01 -1.28
C GLY A 188 -11.05 18.52 -0.97
N GLY A 189 -9.95 17.84 -0.61
CA GLY A 189 -9.89 16.40 -0.24
C GLY A 189 -9.72 16.17 1.28
N THR A 190 -10.28 17.00 2.12
CA THR A 190 -10.04 16.97 3.59
C THR A 190 -10.40 15.64 4.24
N ILE A 191 -11.51 15.00 3.83
CA ILE A 191 -11.96 13.73 4.41
C ILE A 191 -11.00 12.62 4.00
N THR A 192 -10.63 12.55 2.73
CA THR A 192 -9.67 11.55 2.24
C THR A 192 -8.27 11.76 2.83
N SER A 193 -7.84 13.01 2.98
CA SER A 193 -6.59 13.36 3.67
C SER A 193 -6.57 12.86 5.12
N LYS A 194 -7.67 13.03 5.84
CA LYS A 194 -7.81 12.51 7.20
C LYS A 194 -7.88 10.98 7.25
N ALA A 195 -8.49 10.38 6.24
CA ALA A 195 -8.50 8.92 6.09
C ALA A 195 -7.07 8.36 5.90
N VAL A 196 -6.21 9.06 5.14
CA VAL A 196 -4.79 8.68 5.01
C VAL A 196 -4.06 8.77 6.35
N GLU A 197 -4.28 9.84 7.13
CA GLU A 197 -3.69 9.98 8.48
C GLU A 197 -4.10 8.80 9.39
N GLU A 198 -5.39 8.48 9.45
CA GLU A 198 -5.90 7.36 10.25
C GLU A 198 -5.38 6.01 9.74
N MET A 199 -5.32 5.82 8.43
CA MET A 199 -4.78 4.63 7.78
C MET A 199 -3.34 4.39 8.20
N LEU A 200 -2.50 5.42 8.13
CA LEU A 200 -1.10 5.36 8.54
C LEU A 200 -0.96 5.02 10.02
N PHE A 201 -1.69 5.72 10.87
CA PHE A 201 -1.64 5.48 12.30
C PHE A 201 -2.01 4.04 12.64
N LYS A 202 -3.20 3.58 12.23
CA LYS A 202 -3.71 2.24 12.53
C LYS A 202 -2.85 1.13 11.93
N SER A 203 -2.46 1.27 10.65
CA SER A 203 -1.67 0.22 10.00
C SER A 203 -0.28 0.09 10.59
N ILE A 204 0.43 1.19 10.86
CA ILE A 204 1.79 1.16 11.40
C ILE A 204 1.80 0.70 12.86
N GLU A 205 0.78 1.06 13.65
CA GLU A 205 0.65 0.64 15.05
C GLU A 205 0.78 -0.88 15.23
N HIS A 206 0.25 -1.67 14.28
CA HIS A 206 0.34 -3.12 14.30
C HIS A 206 1.79 -3.65 14.18
N TYR A 207 2.74 -2.87 13.67
CA TYR A 207 4.14 -3.27 13.48
C TYR A 207 5.08 -2.80 14.60
N LEU A 208 4.60 -2.01 15.57
CA LEU A 208 5.46 -1.39 16.58
C LEU A 208 6.23 -2.40 17.44
N GLU A 209 5.64 -3.54 17.75
CA GLU A 209 6.31 -4.61 18.50
C GLU A 209 7.44 -5.23 17.70
N TYR A 210 7.20 -5.50 16.42
CA TYR A 210 8.23 -6.01 15.51
C TYR A 210 9.41 -5.03 15.43
N PHE A 211 9.15 -3.74 15.33
CA PHE A 211 10.20 -2.72 15.26
C PHE A 211 11.04 -2.63 16.52
N LYS A 212 10.45 -2.80 17.71
CA LYS A 212 11.17 -2.84 18.98
C LYS A 212 12.13 -4.01 19.04
N VAL A 213 11.68 -5.20 18.66
CA VAL A 213 12.50 -6.42 18.63
C VAL A 213 13.60 -6.33 17.59
N ALA A 214 13.30 -5.81 16.40
CA ALA A 214 14.26 -5.68 15.30
C ALA A 214 15.33 -4.59 15.57
N ALA A 215 14.97 -3.54 16.32
CA ALA A 215 15.90 -2.48 16.73
C ALA A 215 16.80 -2.85 17.90
N ASP A 216 16.32 -3.72 18.78
CA ASP A 216 17.09 -4.25 19.93
C ASP A 216 17.03 -5.78 19.96
N PRO A 217 17.99 -6.47 19.30
CA PRO A 217 18.03 -7.93 19.27
C PRO A 217 18.26 -8.58 20.64
N THR A 218 18.57 -7.79 21.68
CA THR A 218 18.70 -8.27 23.07
C THR A 218 17.39 -8.18 23.84
N ALA A 219 16.38 -7.45 23.34
CA ALA A 219 15.03 -7.45 23.87
C ALA A 219 14.45 -8.86 23.66
N LYS A 220 14.15 -9.55 24.75
CA LYS A 220 13.49 -10.86 24.69
C LYS A 220 12.18 -10.69 23.92
N ALA A 221 12.07 -11.37 22.80
CA ALA A 221 10.83 -11.43 22.04
C ALA A 221 9.70 -11.87 22.99
N ASP A 222 8.59 -11.13 22.99
CA ASP A 222 7.33 -11.62 23.54
C ASP A 222 7.04 -12.95 22.83
N PRO A 223 6.81 -14.07 23.55
CA PRO A 223 6.64 -15.39 22.96
C PRO A 223 5.44 -15.49 21.99
N THR A 224 4.64 -14.44 21.85
CA THR A 224 3.48 -14.36 20.95
C THR A 224 3.84 -13.93 19.52
N VAL A 225 5.06 -13.41 19.28
CA VAL A 225 5.52 -13.03 17.93
C VAL A 225 6.47 -14.08 17.40
N LYS A 226 5.95 -15.06 16.66
CA LYS A 226 6.78 -16.01 15.91
C LYS A 226 7.09 -15.41 14.54
N ALA A 227 8.30 -14.87 14.40
CA ALA A 227 8.86 -14.63 13.06
C ALA A 227 9.21 -16.01 12.46
N ASP A 228 8.58 -16.35 11.34
CA ASP A 228 9.00 -17.55 10.58
C ASP A 228 10.34 -17.24 9.90
N SER A 229 11.41 -17.58 10.64
CA SER A 229 12.79 -17.29 10.25
C SER A 229 13.32 -18.39 9.34
N THR A 230 13.02 -18.27 8.04
CA THR A 230 13.82 -18.92 6.99
C THR A 230 14.85 -17.95 6.37
N VAL A 231 15.03 -16.77 6.96
CA VAL A 231 16.12 -15.84 6.58
C VAL A 231 17.05 -15.66 7.76
N VAL A 232 18.22 -16.28 7.69
CA VAL A 232 19.32 -16.08 8.65
C VAL A 232 19.78 -14.62 8.53
N LEU A 233 19.39 -13.78 9.49
CA LEU A 233 19.95 -12.45 9.65
C LEU A 233 21.34 -12.57 10.25
N THR A 234 22.40 -12.45 9.44
CA THR A 234 23.75 -12.24 9.97
C THR A 234 23.83 -10.83 10.56
N PRO A 235 24.26 -10.65 11.81
CA PRO A 235 24.43 -9.33 12.39
C PRO A 235 25.61 -8.63 11.72
N ASN A 236 25.34 -7.50 11.05
CA ASN A 236 26.39 -6.61 10.59
C ASN A 236 26.93 -5.86 11.81
N SER A 237 28.15 -6.25 12.23
CA SER A 237 28.97 -5.55 13.19
C SER A 237 29.22 -4.10 12.71
N VAL A 238 28.61 -3.16 13.40
CA VAL A 238 29.06 -1.74 13.38
C VAL A 238 30.36 -1.69 14.15
N ASN A 239 31.47 -1.57 13.46
CA ASN A 239 32.73 -1.13 14.03
C ASN A 239 33.27 0.06 13.26
N GLN A 240 33.46 1.15 13.99
CA GLN A 240 34.29 2.34 13.81
C GLN A 240 33.94 3.29 12.65
#